data_9b81de97ac1a34fe4dd26f340967f709
#
_entry.id   9b81de97ac1a34fe4dd26f340967f709
#
_cell.length_a   1.000
_cell.length_b   1.000
_cell.length_c   1.000
_cell.angle_alpha   90.00
_cell.angle_beta   90.00
_cell.angle_gamma   90.00
#
_symmetry.space_group_name_H-M   'P 1'
#
loop_
_entity.id
_entity.type
_entity.pdbx_description
1 polymer ?
#
loop_
_entity_poly.entity_id
_entity_poly.type
_entity_poly.pdbx_seq_one_letter_code
_entity_poly.pdbx_strand_id
1 'polypeptide(L)'
;GPFTFIVVRNVIGGLVLIPCIAVFHRIGAKEEDAGKTPGSRKNLLLGGICCGVMLFVAGNLHQIGIQDTTVGKAGFITAMYIVLVPILSIFLGKKAGIKIWTAVALAVAGLYILCMTDGSFSLQKGDLFVLLSAFAFSAHILVIDHFAPLADGVKMSCIQFFVCALLSAVCMWLFEKPDMGAVLQAWIPVLYAGVFSCGVAYTLQLVGQRGVNPPVASLILRQEAVSSLLAGGV
;
A
#
# COMPACT_ATOMS: atom_id res chain seq x y z
N GLY A 1 8.81 -14.27 10.72
CA GLY A 1 8.60 -12.98 11.37
C GLY A 1 8.03 -11.93 10.42
N PRO A 2 7.61 -10.75 10.91
CA PRO A 2 6.99 -9.69 10.11
C PRO A 2 7.91 -9.14 9.02
N PHE A 3 9.18 -8.88 9.33
CA PHE A 3 10.15 -8.39 8.35
C PHE A 3 10.44 -9.43 7.26
N THR A 4 10.60 -10.70 7.65
CA THR A 4 10.82 -11.80 6.69
C THR A 4 9.67 -11.88 5.68
N PHE A 5 8.42 -11.79 6.13
CA PHE A 5 7.24 -11.78 5.25
C PHE A 5 7.26 -10.60 4.28
N ILE A 6 7.55 -9.38 4.77
CA ILE A 6 7.63 -8.18 3.94
C ILE A 6 8.75 -8.29 2.89
N VAL A 7 9.93 -8.82 3.27
CA VAL A 7 11.04 -9.04 2.31
C VAL A 7 10.59 -9.96 1.19
N VAL A 8 10.10 -11.16 1.54
CA VAL A 8 9.80 -12.18 0.53
C VAL A 8 8.69 -11.73 -0.42
N ARG A 9 7.58 -11.18 0.11
CA ARG A 9 6.48 -10.72 -0.74
C ARG A 9 6.88 -9.57 -1.69
N ASN A 10 7.72 -8.62 -1.22
CA ASN A 10 8.16 -7.50 -2.05
C ASN A 10 9.20 -7.93 -3.10
N VAL A 11 10.08 -8.87 -2.77
CA VAL A 11 11.00 -9.47 -3.77
C VAL A 11 10.20 -10.17 -4.86
N ILE A 12 9.22 -11.00 -4.50
CA ILE A 12 8.35 -11.67 -5.47
C ILE A 12 7.62 -10.62 -6.34
N GLY A 13 7.01 -9.60 -5.72
CA GLY A 13 6.31 -8.53 -6.44
C GLY A 13 7.22 -7.79 -7.44
N GLY A 14 8.43 -7.43 -7.01
CA GLY A 14 9.44 -6.80 -7.87
C GLY A 14 9.87 -7.70 -9.04
N LEU A 15 10.13 -8.99 -8.76
CA LEU A 15 10.53 -9.96 -9.79
C LEU A 15 9.42 -10.20 -10.82
N VAL A 16 8.17 -10.25 -10.42
CA VAL A 16 7.01 -10.39 -11.33
C VAL A 16 6.88 -9.20 -12.26
N LEU A 17 7.22 -7.99 -11.80
CA LEU A 17 7.13 -6.79 -12.62
C LEU A 17 8.24 -6.68 -13.69
N ILE A 18 9.39 -7.30 -13.50
CA ILE A 18 10.49 -7.27 -14.48
C ILE A 18 10.06 -7.82 -15.86
N PRO A 19 9.51 -9.05 -15.97
CA PRO A 19 9.02 -9.57 -17.25
C PRO A 19 7.83 -8.74 -17.76
N CYS A 20 6.94 -8.25 -16.90
CA CYS A 20 5.85 -7.37 -17.34
C CYS A 20 6.37 -6.10 -18.02
N ILE A 21 7.36 -5.42 -17.44
CA ILE A 21 8.01 -4.24 -18.04
C ILE A 21 8.64 -4.60 -19.39
N ALA A 22 9.32 -5.75 -19.48
CA ALA A 22 9.95 -6.20 -20.73
C ALA A 22 8.92 -6.52 -21.82
N VAL A 23 7.79 -7.14 -21.46
CA VAL A 23 6.69 -7.46 -22.39
C VAL A 23 6.01 -6.18 -22.87
N PHE A 24 5.65 -5.25 -21.98
CA PHE A 24 5.06 -3.97 -22.37
C PHE A 24 5.97 -3.16 -23.28
N HIS A 25 7.28 -3.19 -23.04
CA HIS A 25 8.25 -2.53 -23.91
C HIS A 25 8.34 -3.19 -25.30
N ARG A 26 8.16 -4.52 -25.41
CA ARG A 26 8.20 -5.25 -26.70
C ARG A 26 6.92 -5.11 -27.53
N ILE A 27 5.76 -5.09 -26.88
CA ILE A 27 4.45 -5.00 -27.57
C ILE A 27 4.26 -3.62 -28.18
N GLY A 28 5.20 -2.68 -27.93
CA GLY A 28 5.09 -1.33 -28.48
C GLY A 28 3.82 -0.64 -28.00
N ALA A 29 3.36 -0.94 -26.79
CA ALA A 29 2.50 -0.04 -26.07
C ALA A 29 3.28 1.28 -25.94
N LYS A 30 3.36 1.99 -27.09
CA LYS A 30 3.63 3.42 -27.11
C LYS A 30 2.63 3.95 -26.14
N GLU A 31 3.14 4.41 -25.02
CA GLU A 31 2.38 5.21 -24.11
C GLU A 31 1.59 6.21 -24.94
N GLU A 32 0.28 6.05 -25.03
CA GLU A 32 -0.63 7.10 -25.48
C GLU A 32 -0.61 8.30 -24.51
N ASP A 33 0.40 8.38 -23.70
CA ASP A 33 0.85 9.52 -22.91
C ASP A 33 1.90 10.36 -23.65
N ALA A 34 1.91 10.33 -24.96
CA ALA A 34 2.81 11.13 -25.81
C ALA A 34 2.50 12.63 -25.79
N GLY A 35 2.08 13.18 -24.65
CA GLY A 35 1.86 14.62 -24.47
C GLY A 35 2.72 15.24 -23.37
N LYS A 36 3.42 14.45 -22.57
CA LYS A 36 4.26 14.99 -21.50
C LYS A 36 5.65 14.38 -21.57
N THR A 37 6.66 15.24 -21.56
CA THR A 37 8.08 14.95 -21.49
C THR A 37 8.39 13.63 -20.78
N PRO A 38 9.24 12.72 -21.37
CA PRO A 38 9.63 11.49 -20.69
C PRO A 38 10.15 11.87 -19.31
N GLY A 39 9.47 11.39 -18.27
CA GLY A 39 9.79 11.73 -16.90
C GLY A 39 11.27 11.50 -16.65
N SER A 40 11.95 12.54 -16.19
CA SER A 40 13.40 12.47 -15.95
C SER A 40 13.70 11.19 -15.15
N ARG A 41 14.74 10.44 -15.54
CA ARG A 41 15.22 9.27 -14.76
C ARG A 41 15.35 9.60 -13.26
N LYS A 42 15.63 10.86 -12.96
CA LYS A 42 15.66 11.40 -11.61
C LYS A 42 14.29 11.30 -10.91
N ASN A 43 13.21 11.68 -11.58
CA ASN A 43 11.86 11.62 -10.98
C ASN A 43 11.41 10.16 -10.79
N LEU A 44 11.75 9.27 -11.71
CA LEU A 44 11.48 7.84 -11.56
C LEU A 44 12.21 7.25 -10.35
N LEU A 45 13.50 7.53 -10.20
CA LEU A 45 14.30 7.02 -9.07
C LEU A 45 13.85 7.63 -7.74
N LEU A 46 13.68 8.96 -7.70
CA LEU A 46 13.21 9.63 -6.47
C LEU A 46 11.81 9.15 -6.08
N GLY A 47 10.87 9.06 -7.04
CA GLY A 47 9.53 8.57 -6.78
C GLY A 47 9.53 7.13 -6.28
N GLY A 48 10.29 6.23 -6.93
CA GLY A 48 10.42 4.84 -6.52
C GLY A 48 11.06 4.69 -5.14
N ILE A 49 12.10 5.47 -4.82
CA ILE A 49 12.75 5.45 -3.50
C ILE A 49 11.82 6.00 -2.43
N CYS A 50 11.20 7.18 -2.65
CA CYS A 50 10.28 7.77 -1.68
C CYS A 50 9.07 6.86 -1.42
N CYS A 51 8.46 6.31 -2.47
CA CYS A 51 7.37 5.33 -2.32
C CYS A 51 7.83 4.08 -1.59
N GLY A 52 9.03 3.57 -1.90
CA GLY A 52 9.61 2.39 -1.24
C GLY A 52 9.89 2.58 0.23
N VAL A 53 10.39 3.75 0.63
CA VAL A 53 10.61 4.10 2.04
C VAL A 53 9.26 4.21 2.78
N MET A 54 8.27 4.88 2.20
CA MET A 54 6.94 4.98 2.83
C MET A 54 6.28 3.61 2.92
N LEU A 55 6.39 2.77 1.89
CA LEU A 55 5.87 1.40 1.90
C LEU A 55 6.58 0.52 2.93
N PHE A 56 7.89 0.68 3.10
CA PHE A 56 8.68 0.01 4.14
C PHE A 56 8.16 0.36 5.52
N VAL A 57 8.00 1.64 5.83
CA VAL A 57 7.50 2.10 7.14
C VAL A 57 6.07 1.60 7.36
N ALA A 58 5.17 1.85 6.40
CA ALA A 58 3.77 1.47 6.51
C ALA A 58 3.59 -0.04 6.63
N GLY A 59 4.23 -0.82 5.76
CA GLY A 59 4.08 -2.27 5.70
C GLY A 59 4.62 -2.98 6.94
N ASN A 60 5.80 -2.57 7.42
CA ASN A 60 6.39 -3.21 8.62
C ASN A 60 5.65 -2.83 9.89
N LEU A 61 5.25 -1.55 10.07
CA LEU A 61 4.41 -1.15 11.21
C LEU A 61 3.08 -1.90 11.21
N HIS A 62 2.45 -2.03 10.05
CA HIS A 62 1.21 -2.79 9.92
C HIS A 62 1.41 -4.27 10.27
N GLN A 63 2.47 -4.90 9.72
CA GLN A 63 2.74 -6.31 9.94
C GLN A 63 3.13 -6.62 11.40
N ILE A 64 3.78 -5.69 12.10
CA ILE A 64 4.04 -5.80 13.54
C ILE A 64 2.73 -5.64 14.31
N GLY A 65 1.92 -4.63 13.96
CA GLY A 65 0.70 -4.31 14.68
C GLY A 65 -0.37 -5.41 14.62
N ILE A 66 -0.53 -6.09 13.48
CA ILE A 66 -1.54 -7.15 13.32
C ILE A 66 -1.24 -8.40 14.16
N GLN A 67 -0.04 -8.55 14.71
CA GLN A 67 0.29 -9.66 15.60
C GLN A 67 -0.36 -9.54 16.98
N ASP A 68 -0.61 -8.29 17.42
CA ASP A 68 -1.11 -7.97 18.75
C ASP A 68 -2.48 -7.26 18.72
N THR A 69 -3.27 -7.47 17.65
CA THR A 69 -4.63 -6.93 17.53
C THR A 69 -5.54 -7.88 16.77
N THR A 70 -6.86 -7.66 16.85
CA THR A 70 -7.82 -8.46 16.09
C THR A 70 -7.90 -7.99 14.62
N VAL A 71 -8.25 -8.92 13.72
CA VAL A 71 -8.37 -8.62 12.27
C VAL A 71 -9.36 -7.48 12.00
N GLY A 72 -10.51 -7.48 12.71
CA GLY A 72 -11.52 -6.43 12.58
C GLY A 72 -11.00 -5.06 13.02
N LYS A 73 -10.32 -4.98 14.20
CA LYS A 73 -9.71 -3.74 14.65
C LYS A 73 -8.60 -3.26 13.72
N ALA A 74 -7.70 -4.15 13.30
CA ALA A 74 -6.64 -3.82 12.35
C ALA A 74 -7.23 -3.25 11.06
N GLY A 75 -8.27 -3.90 10.53
CA GLY A 75 -9.00 -3.44 9.34
C GLY A 75 -9.59 -2.03 9.52
N PHE A 76 -10.28 -1.79 10.64
CA PHE A 76 -10.88 -0.49 10.95
C PHE A 76 -9.82 0.61 11.14
N ILE A 77 -8.80 0.35 11.97
CA ILE A 77 -7.74 1.34 12.25
C ILE A 77 -6.94 1.65 10.98
N THR A 78 -6.58 0.65 10.18
CA THR A 78 -5.91 0.89 8.89
C THR A 78 -6.78 1.76 7.99
N ALA A 79 -8.11 1.53 8.00
CA ALA A 79 -9.06 2.32 7.21
C ALA A 79 -9.07 3.81 7.57
N MET A 80 -8.56 4.20 8.72
CA MET A 80 -8.46 5.61 9.10
C MET A 80 -7.64 6.45 8.12
N TYR A 81 -6.85 5.85 7.24
CA TYR A 81 -6.21 6.61 6.18
C TYR A 81 -7.21 7.32 5.25
N ILE A 82 -8.47 6.86 5.16
CA ILE A 82 -9.54 7.56 4.44
C ILE A 82 -9.78 8.97 5.01
N VAL A 83 -9.64 9.13 6.32
CA VAL A 83 -9.74 10.41 7.02
C VAL A 83 -8.42 11.17 6.94
N LEU A 84 -7.31 10.46 7.14
CA LEU A 84 -5.97 11.07 7.18
C LEU A 84 -5.53 11.65 5.84
N VAL A 85 -5.83 10.98 4.71
CA VAL A 85 -5.45 11.47 3.37
C VAL A 85 -6.08 12.83 3.05
N PRO A 86 -7.41 13.07 3.21
CA PRO A 86 -7.98 14.40 3.03
C PRO A 86 -7.36 15.46 3.95
N ILE A 87 -7.14 15.13 5.23
CA ILE A 87 -6.52 16.05 6.19
C ILE A 87 -5.11 16.44 5.72
N LEU A 88 -4.25 15.45 5.45
CA LEU A 88 -2.90 15.69 4.97
C LEU A 88 -2.87 16.42 3.61
N SER A 89 -3.84 16.14 2.73
CA SER A 89 -3.98 16.82 1.44
C SER A 89 -4.24 18.32 1.59
N ILE A 90 -5.00 18.74 2.62
CA ILE A 90 -5.25 20.16 2.91
C ILE A 90 -3.94 20.87 3.28
N PHE A 91 -3.08 20.24 4.09
CA PHE A 91 -1.76 20.81 4.42
C PHE A 91 -0.85 20.95 3.19
N LEU A 92 -1.08 20.15 2.15
CA LEU A 92 -0.40 20.26 0.84
C LEU A 92 -1.09 21.21 -0.14
N GLY A 93 -2.05 22.01 0.35
CA GLY A 93 -2.77 23.01 -0.46
C GLY A 93 -3.88 22.44 -1.37
N LYS A 94 -4.21 21.15 -1.25
CA LYS A 94 -5.32 20.54 -2.00
C LYS A 94 -6.64 20.74 -1.24
N LYS A 95 -7.71 21.11 -1.97
CA LYS A 95 -9.03 21.32 -1.36
C LYS A 95 -9.83 20.02 -1.33
N ALA A 96 -10.28 19.62 -0.15
CA ALA A 96 -11.27 18.56 0.04
C ALA A 96 -12.66 19.20 0.13
N GLY A 97 -13.48 19.04 -0.89
CA GLY A 97 -14.86 19.57 -0.91
C GLY A 97 -15.78 18.81 0.04
N ILE A 98 -16.94 19.41 0.34
CA ILE A 98 -17.94 18.82 1.26
C ILE A 98 -18.35 17.39 0.84
N LYS A 99 -18.43 17.09 -0.45
CA LYS A 99 -18.76 15.77 -0.98
C LYS A 99 -17.76 14.70 -0.55
N ILE A 100 -16.46 15.06 -0.42
CA ILE A 100 -15.42 14.16 0.06
C ILE A 100 -15.63 13.86 1.54
N TRP A 101 -15.92 14.88 2.35
CA TRP A 101 -16.17 14.72 3.78
C TRP A 101 -17.43 13.89 4.09
N THR A 102 -18.51 14.07 3.33
CA THR A 102 -19.70 13.22 3.47
C THR A 102 -19.40 11.77 3.09
N ALA A 103 -18.65 11.52 2.02
CA ALA A 103 -18.23 10.17 1.63
C ALA A 103 -17.31 9.52 2.68
N VAL A 104 -16.38 10.30 3.26
CA VAL A 104 -15.50 9.86 4.36
C VAL A 104 -16.35 9.46 5.59
N ALA A 105 -17.31 10.30 5.99
CA ALA A 105 -18.18 10.01 7.14
C ALA A 105 -18.99 8.72 6.94
N LEU A 106 -19.56 8.52 5.73
CA LEU A 106 -20.28 7.30 5.39
C LEU A 106 -19.37 6.07 5.37
N ALA A 107 -18.16 6.19 4.81
CA ALA A 107 -17.19 5.10 4.76
C ALA A 107 -16.73 4.69 6.17
N VAL A 108 -16.44 5.65 7.05
CA VAL A 108 -16.05 5.39 8.45
C VAL A 108 -17.19 4.74 9.21
N ALA A 109 -18.43 5.21 9.07
CA ALA A 109 -19.59 4.62 9.71
C ALA A 109 -19.82 3.17 9.23
N GLY A 110 -19.75 2.92 7.92
CA GLY A 110 -19.88 1.58 7.37
C GLY A 110 -18.80 0.62 7.86
N LEU A 111 -17.54 1.07 7.89
CA LEU A 111 -16.42 0.28 8.39
C LEU A 111 -16.53 0.02 9.90
N TYR A 112 -17.02 0.99 10.68
CA TYR A 112 -17.26 0.80 12.10
C TYR A 112 -18.26 -0.34 12.32
N ILE A 113 -19.40 -0.29 11.65
CA ILE A 113 -20.44 -1.33 11.75
C ILE A 113 -19.88 -2.70 11.33
N LEU A 114 -19.05 -2.73 10.25
CA LEU A 114 -18.52 -3.96 9.68
C LEU A 114 -17.43 -4.61 10.54
N CYS A 115 -16.56 -3.80 11.16
CA CYS A 115 -15.35 -4.29 11.84
C CYS A 115 -15.49 -4.37 13.37
N MET A 116 -16.47 -3.68 13.96
CA MET A 116 -16.63 -3.56 15.43
C MET A 116 -17.86 -4.32 15.97
N THR A 117 -18.02 -5.57 15.51
CA THR A 117 -19.14 -6.42 15.93
C THR A 117 -19.07 -6.86 17.40
N ASP A 118 -17.88 -6.89 18.01
CA ASP A 118 -17.68 -7.48 19.36
C ASP A 118 -17.73 -6.48 20.53
N GLY A 119 -17.99 -5.19 20.27
CA GLY A 119 -18.29 -4.17 21.28
C GLY A 119 -17.19 -3.83 22.30
N SER A 120 -16.06 -4.50 22.32
CA SER A 120 -14.99 -4.26 23.29
C SER A 120 -13.89 -3.36 22.73
N PHE A 121 -13.89 -2.11 23.14
CA PHE A 121 -12.87 -1.11 22.82
C PHE A 121 -11.72 -1.16 23.84
N SER A 122 -10.93 -2.24 23.84
CA SER A 122 -9.68 -2.26 24.60
C SER A 122 -8.53 -1.91 23.65
N LEU A 123 -7.82 -0.82 23.91
CA LEU A 123 -6.62 -0.44 23.17
C LEU A 123 -5.48 -1.42 23.49
N GLN A 124 -4.99 -2.09 22.47
CA GLN A 124 -3.84 -2.98 22.53
C GLN A 124 -2.60 -2.27 21.96
N LYS A 125 -1.41 -2.77 22.30
CA LYS A 125 -0.16 -2.21 21.73
C LYS A 125 -0.12 -2.29 20.20
N GLY A 126 -0.67 -3.37 19.64
CA GLY A 126 -0.79 -3.55 18.20
C GLY A 126 -1.62 -2.47 17.51
N ASP A 127 -2.68 -1.97 18.16
CA ASP A 127 -3.55 -0.93 17.61
C ASP A 127 -2.78 0.36 17.33
N LEU A 128 -1.80 0.72 18.19
CA LEU A 128 -0.93 1.88 17.97
C LEU A 128 -0.04 1.72 16.74
N PHE A 129 0.56 0.54 16.55
CA PHE A 129 1.38 0.27 15.36
C PHE A 129 0.55 0.30 14.09
N VAL A 130 -0.67 -0.25 14.11
CA VAL A 130 -1.60 -0.18 12.98
C VAL A 130 -2.01 1.27 12.69
N LEU A 131 -2.25 2.10 13.72
CA LEU A 131 -2.57 3.51 13.53
C LEU A 131 -1.39 4.27 12.90
N LEU A 132 -0.18 4.06 13.40
CA LEU A 132 1.03 4.64 12.79
C LEU A 132 1.22 4.19 11.34
N SER A 133 0.90 2.93 11.03
CA SER A 133 0.91 2.45 9.66
C SER A 133 -0.10 3.17 8.78
N ALA A 134 -1.30 3.50 9.29
CA ALA A 134 -2.31 4.25 8.55
C ALA A 134 -1.82 5.67 8.18
N PHE A 135 -1.07 6.33 9.06
CA PHE A 135 -0.39 7.60 8.74
C PHE A 135 0.65 7.41 7.62
N ALA A 136 1.48 6.38 7.72
CA ALA A 136 2.50 6.09 6.72
C ALA A 136 1.89 5.70 5.36
N PHE A 137 0.80 4.94 5.32
CA PHE A 137 0.04 4.67 4.10
C PHE A 137 -0.58 5.93 3.52
N SER A 138 -1.09 6.83 4.35
CA SER A 138 -1.60 8.14 3.90
C SER A 138 -0.50 8.95 3.22
N ALA A 139 0.68 9.01 3.82
CA ALA A 139 1.83 9.66 3.22
C ALA A 139 2.27 8.98 1.91
N HIS A 140 2.26 7.64 1.86
CA HIS A 140 2.54 6.88 0.64
C HIS A 140 1.60 7.26 -0.51
N ILE A 141 0.28 7.34 -0.25
CA ILE A 141 -0.71 7.76 -1.25
C ILE A 141 -0.40 9.17 -1.78
N LEU A 142 0.00 10.10 -0.92
CA LEU A 142 0.35 11.46 -1.31
C LEU A 142 1.66 11.53 -2.11
N VAL A 143 2.64 10.70 -1.77
CA VAL A 143 3.89 10.56 -2.53
C VAL A 143 3.60 10.01 -3.93
N ILE A 144 2.75 8.98 -4.03
CA ILE A 144 2.30 8.45 -5.34
C ILE A 144 1.63 9.56 -6.15
N ASP A 145 0.69 10.29 -5.56
CA ASP A 145 -0.02 11.38 -6.24
C ASP A 145 0.92 12.45 -6.82
N HIS A 146 2.01 12.73 -6.12
CA HIS A 146 3.02 13.68 -6.60
C HIS A 146 3.85 13.12 -7.76
N PHE A 147 4.30 11.86 -7.69
CA PHE A 147 5.24 11.29 -8.65
C PHE A 147 4.58 10.52 -9.80
N ALA A 148 3.35 10.00 -9.65
CA ALA A 148 2.66 9.23 -10.68
C ALA A 148 2.50 9.97 -12.02
N PRO A 149 2.22 11.29 -12.06
CA PRO A 149 2.18 12.03 -13.34
C PRO A 149 3.57 12.31 -13.92
N LEU A 150 4.66 12.16 -13.15
CA LEU A 150 6.03 12.51 -13.50
C LEU A 150 6.88 11.31 -13.93
N ALA A 151 6.39 10.08 -13.72
CA ALA A 151 7.15 8.86 -13.96
C ALA A 151 6.26 7.70 -14.44
N ASP A 152 6.90 6.69 -15.02
CA ASP A 152 6.25 5.43 -15.39
C ASP A 152 5.88 4.66 -14.10
N GLY A 153 4.56 4.47 -13.88
CA GLY A 153 4.02 3.83 -12.67
C GLY A 153 4.51 2.40 -12.49
N VAL A 154 4.62 1.61 -13.58
CA VAL A 154 5.07 0.20 -13.48
C VAL A 154 6.53 0.11 -13.08
N LYS A 155 7.40 0.93 -13.70
CA LYS A 155 8.82 1.00 -13.32
C LYS A 155 9.00 1.55 -11.92
N MET A 156 8.20 2.54 -11.52
CA MET A 156 8.22 3.11 -10.18
C MET A 156 7.78 2.08 -9.13
N SER A 157 6.76 1.25 -9.42
CA SER A 157 6.35 0.11 -8.57
C SER A 157 7.48 -0.90 -8.39
N CYS A 158 8.18 -1.25 -9.45
CA CYS A 158 9.32 -2.18 -9.37
C CYS A 158 10.41 -1.65 -8.43
N ILE A 159 10.79 -0.38 -8.57
CA ILE A 159 11.79 0.25 -7.71
C ILE A 159 11.33 0.29 -6.26
N GLN A 160 10.07 0.70 -5.98
CA GLN A 160 9.58 0.77 -4.61
C GLN A 160 9.59 -0.58 -3.91
N PHE A 161 9.28 -1.69 -4.61
CA PHE A 161 9.31 -3.02 -4.00
C PHE A 161 10.73 -3.45 -3.64
N PHE A 162 11.70 -3.23 -4.52
CA PHE A 162 13.09 -3.55 -4.20
C PHE A 162 13.66 -2.68 -3.08
N VAL A 163 13.32 -1.38 -3.03
CA VAL A 163 13.70 -0.49 -1.93
C VAL A 163 13.07 -0.96 -0.61
N CYS A 164 11.78 -1.26 -0.61
CA CYS A 164 11.07 -1.78 0.56
C CYS A 164 11.68 -3.12 1.02
N ALA A 165 11.94 -4.04 0.09
CA ALA A 165 12.57 -5.32 0.39
C ALA A 165 13.96 -5.16 0.99
N LEU A 166 14.79 -4.27 0.43
CA LEU A 166 16.15 -4.01 0.91
C LEU A 166 16.15 -3.47 2.34
N LEU A 167 15.33 -2.45 2.61
CA LEU A 167 15.22 -1.85 3.94
C LEU A 167 14.66 -2.85 4.95
N SER A 168 13.65 -3.63 4.56
CA SER A 168 13.08 -4.69 5.42
C SER A 168 14.08 -5.83 5.66
N ALA A 169 14.94 -6.14 4.68
CA ALA A 169 15.99 -7.16 4.83
C ALA A 169 17.04 -6.73 5.86
N VAL A 170 17.40 -5.45 5.91
CA VAL A 170 18.28 -4.91 6.96
C VAL A 170 17.63 -5.10 8.34
N CYS A 171 16.35 -4.74 8.48
CA CYS A 171 15.63 -4.95 9.75
C CYS A 171 15.48 -6.44 10.10
N MET A 172 15.18 -7.28 9.11
CA MET A 172 15.13 -8.74 9.30
C MET A 172 16.45 -9.28 9.85
N TRP A 173 17.57 -8.85 9.28
CA TRP A 173 18.89 -9.30 9.74
C TRP A 173 19.23 -8.84 11.16
N LEU A 174 18.77 -7.63 11.54
CA LEU A 174 19.05 -7.06 12.87
C LEU A 174 18.12 -7.59 13.97
N PHE A 175 16.85 -7.85 13.66
CA PHE A 175 15.81 -8.09 14.66
C PHE A 175 15.16 -9.47 14.58
N GLU A 176 15.35 -10.23 13.48
CA GLU A 176 14.74 -11.54 13.28
C GLU A 176 15.80 -12.62 13.02
N LYS A 177 15.43 -13.84 13.38
CA LYS A 177 16.11 -15.05 12.88
C LYS A 177 15.18 -15.67 11.86
N PRO A 178 15.43 -15.49 10.54
CA PRO A 178 14.52 -15.97 9.51
C PRO A 178 14.45 -17.51 9.52
N ASP A 179 13.25 -18.03 9.71
CA ASP A 179 12.96 -19.46 9.56
C ASP A 179 12.47 -19.73 8.13
N MET A 180 13.38 -20.20 7.29
CA MET A 180 13.07 -20.54 5.90
C MET A 180 12.10 -21.72 5.79
N GLY A 181 12.07 -22.61 6.79
CA GLY A 181 11.12 -23.71 6.85
C GLY A 181 9.68 -23.20 6.99
N ALA A 182 9.45 -22.24 7.89
CA ALA A 182 8.16 -21.59 8.06
C ALA A 182 7.73 -20.81 6.80
N VAL A 183 8.67 -20.17 6.10
CA VAL A 183 8.37 -19.45 4.82
C VAL A 183 7.94 -20.46 3.75
N LEU A 184 8.62 -21.60 3.65
CA LEU A 184 8.27 -22.66 2.69
C LEU A 184 6.92 -23.32 3.03
N GLN A 185 6.57 -23.49 4.30
CA GLN A 185 5.24 -23.99 4.68
C GLN A 185 4.12 -23.01 4.32
N ALA A 186 4.40 -21.71 4.37
CA ALA A 186 3.45 -20.63 4.03
C ALA A 186 3.60 -20.14 2.56
N TRP A 187 4.14 -20.97 1.65
CA TRP A 187 4.47 -20.53 0.29
C TRP A 187 3.26 -20.00 -0.50
N ILE A 188 2.07 -20.61 -0.33
CA ILE A 188 0.85 -20.19 -1.05
C ILE A 188 0.42 -18.77 -0.66
N PRO A 189 0.18 -18.43 0.64
CA PRO A 189 -0.16 -17.06 1.00
C PRO A 189 0.95 -16.04 0.70
N VAL A 190 2.22 -16.44 0.80
CA VAL A 190 3.35 -15.56 0.47
C VAL A 190 3.40 -15.27 -1.03
N LEU A 191 3.21 -16.30 -1.86
CA LEU A 191 3.15 -16.14 -3.32
C LEU A 191 1.95 -15.29 -3.74
N TYR A 192 0.77 -15.55 -3.15
CA TYR A 192 -0.42 -14.74 -3.38
C TYR A 192 -0.18 -13.27 -3.04
N ALA A 193 0.37 -12.99 -1.85
CA ALA A 193 0.69 -11.63 -1.43
C ALA A 193 1.75 -10.97 -2.33
N GLY A 194 2.75 -11.69 -2.78
CA GLY A 194 3.80 -11.18 -3.67
C GLY A 194 3.28 -10.88 -5.08
N VAL A 195 2.57 -11.82 -5.69
CA VAL A 195 2.11 -11.67 -7.09
C VAL A 195 0.90 -10.75 -7.17
N PHE A 196 -0.18 -11.06 -6.43
CA PHE A 196 -1.43 -10.34 -6.58
C PHE A 196 -1.46 -9.03 -5.79
N SER A 197 -1.05 -9.03 -4.51
CA SER A 197 -1.07 -7.80 -3.72
C SER A 197 0.04 -6.84 -4.16
N CYS A 198 1.30 -7.28 -4.21
CA CYS A 198 2.40 -6.40 -4.64
C CYS A 198 2.43 -6.24 -6.16
N GLY A 199 2.56 -7.32 -6.92
CA GLY A 199 2.74 -7.27 -8.37
C GLY A 199 1.55 -6.62 -9.09
N VAL A 200 0.32 -6.97 -8.75
CA VAL A 200 -0.87 -6.47 -9.45
C VAL A 200 -1.48 -5.27 -8.74
N ALA A 201 -1.93 -5.41 -7.48
CA ALA A 201 -2.75 -4.38 -6.82
C ALA A 201 -2.00 -3.05 -6.62
N TYR A 202 -0.79 -3.06 -6.05
CA TYR A 202 0.00 -1.83 -5.87
C TYR A 202 0.41 -1.20 -7.20
N THR A 203 0.69 -2.01 -8.23
CA THR A 203 1.00 -1.47 -9.55
C THR A 203 -0.21 -0.81 -10.18
N LEU A 204 -1.39 -1.44 -10.10
CA LEU A 204 -2.64 -0.82 -10.54
C LEU A 204 -2.97 0.44 -9.74
N GLN A 205 -2.64 0.46 -8.44
CA GLN A 205 -2.77 1.66 -7.62
C GLN A 205 -1.90 2.81 -8.18
N LEU A 206 -0.62 2.60 -8.45
CA LEU A 206 0.26 3.64 -8.98
C LEU A 206 -0.20 4.15 -10.36
N VAL A 207 -0.63 3.23 -11.22
CA VAL A 207 -1.14 3.60 -12.55
C VAL A 207 -2.49 4.31 -12.44
N GLY A 208 -3.41 3.79 -11.63
CA GLY A 208 -4.76 4.31 -11.48
C GLY A 208 -4.85 5.64 -10.71
N GLN A 209 -3.86 5.96 -9.87
CA GLN A 209 -3.83 7.25 -9.17
C GLN A 209 -3.45 8.44 -10.06
N ARG A 210 -2.98 8.22 -11.29
CA ARG A 210 -2.67 9.30 -12.21
C ARG A 210 -3.91 10.17 -12.45
N GLY A 211 -3.83 11.44 -12.08
CA GLY A 211 -4.92 12.41 -12.30
C GLY A 211 -6.13 12.25 -11.37
N VAL A 212 -6.11 11.31 -10.43
CA VAL A 212 -7.16 11.14 -9.42
C VAL A 212 -6.79 11.90 -8.15
N ASN A 213 -7.77 12.61 -7.58
CA ASN A 213 -7.56 13.35 -6.33
C ASN A 213 -7.28 12.34 -5.18
N PRO A 214 -6.21 12.51 -4.36
CA PRO A 214 -5.82 11.58 -3.30
C PRO A 214 -6.95 11.15 -2.34
N PRO A 215 -7.82 12.05 -1.86
CA PRO A 215 -8.98 11.65 -1.07
C PRO A 215 -9.92 10.68 -1.78
N VAL A 216 -10.13 10.84 -3.09
CA VAL A 216 -10.96 9.93 -3.89
C VAL A 216 -10.25 8.59 -4.06
N ALA A 217 -8.94 8.62 -4.34
CA ALA A 217 -8.14 7.41 -4.43
C ALA A 217 -8.19 6.59 -3.13
N SER A 218 -8.07 7.23 -1.97
CA SER A 218 -8.14 6.55 -0.67
C SER A 218 -9.49 5.88 -0.41
N LEU A 219 -10.60 6.51 -0.85
CA LEU A 219 -11.94 5.92 -0.76
C LEU A 219 -12.10 4.70 -1.66
N ILE A 220 -11.59 4.77 -2.90
CA ILE A 220 -11.65 3.64 -3.87
C ILE A 220 -10.82 2.47 -3.38
N LEU A 221 -9.59 2.72 -2.92
CA LEU A 221 -8.70 1.67 -2.42
C LEU A 221 -9.29 0.91 -1.24
N ARG A 222 -10.19 1.53 -0.48
CA ARG A 222 -10.81 0.89 0.68
C ARG A 222 -11.96 -0.06 0.35
N GLN A 223 -12.43 -0.09 -0.89
CA GLN A 223 -13.36 -1.12 -1.35
C GLN A 223 -12.78 -2.55 -1.19
N GLU A 224 -11.46 -2.67 -1.12
CA GLU A 224 -10.75 -3.91 -0.82
C GLU A 224 -11.20 -4.54 0.51
N ALA A 225 -11.41 -3.74 1.57
CA ALA A 225 -11.86 -4.24 2.87
C ALA A 225 -13.26 -4.86 2.80
N VAL A 226 -14.17 -4.23 2.05
CA VAL A 226 -15.52 -4.75 1.84
C VAL A 226 -15.48 -6.04 1.02
N SER A 227 -14.68 -6.05 -0.04
CA SER A 227 -14.54 -7.23 -0.90
C SER A 227 -13.91 -8.41 -0.18
N SER A 228 -12.89 -8.18 0.66
CA SER A 228 -12.23 -9.24 1.44
C SER A 228 -13.14 -9.85 2.50
N LEU A 229 -14.00 -9.04 3.13
CA LEU A 229 -14.98 -9.52 4.10
C LEU A 229 -16.12 -10.34 3.42
N LEU A 230 -16.58 -9.90 2.27
CA LEU A 230 -17.55 -10.65 1.48
C LEU A 230 -16.98 -11.98 0.97
N ALA A 231 -15.70 -12.01 0.59
CA ALA A 231 -15.03 -13.22 0.14
C ALA A 231 -14.61 -14.16 1.28
N GLY A 232 -14.32 -13.63 2.47
CA GLY A 232 -13.93 -14.42 3.64
C GLY A 232 -15.09 -14.89 4.51
N GLY A 233 -16.31 -14.46 4.23
CA GLY A 233 -17.55 -14.84 4.91
C GLY A 233 -18.32 -16.00 4.23
N VAL A 234 -17.70 -16.65 3.24
CA VAL A 234 -18.26 -17.83 2.55
C VAL A 234 -17.55 -19.10 2.99
#